data_7f8d156f610500cf164db93eb19f9228
#
_entry.id   7f8d156f610500cf164db93eb19f9228
#
_cell.length_a   1.000
_cell.length_b   1.000
_cell.length_c   1.000
_cell.angle_alpha   90.00
_cell.angle_beta   90.00
_cell.angle_gamma   90.00
#
_symmetry.space_group_name_H-M   'P 1'
#
loop_
_entity.id
_entity.type
_entity.pdbx_description
1 polymer ?
#
loop_
_entity_poly.entity_id
_entity_poly.type
_entity_poly.pdbx_seq_one_letter_code
_entity_poly.pdbx_strand_id
1 'polypeptide(L)'
;MATAFIILAAGKGTRMNSDLPKVLHKLAGAPLLHHAMRAAEAVAPERTVVVIGHGGDDVRKAALAFDGAAEIVEQAEQLGTGHAVAQAMPLLAGFDGRVIILFGDTPFIKTETLEKLVDAPADVTVLGFHTDSRPQRYGRLVVEGGALLRIVEYKDATPAEREITLINSGVIACDAALLGELVGALKNTNAAGEYYLTDIVGLAQGRGLTLSAETCPEAETLGIDTRTSLAEAEAIFQTRARAEAFENGVTLSAPDTVIFAYDTAIGRDTQIGANVVFGPGVTIESEAEILPFCHLEGCHISRGARVGPFARLRPGAELAEDVRVGNFVEIKNAVLDEGAKVGHLTYIGDAHIGEHANIGAGTVTCNYDGVMKHRT
;
A
#
# COMPACT_ATOMS: atom_id res chain seq x y z
N MET A 1 1.28 -23.61 -5.53
CA MET A 1 2.42 -23.79 -4.60
C MET A 1 2.14 -22.96 -3.37
N ALA A 2 2.44 -23.45 -2.15
CA ALA A 2 2.32 -22.64 -0.95
C ALA A 2 3.23 -21.40 -1.07
N THR A 3 2.76 -20.24 -0.62
CA THR A 3 3.50 -18.99 -0.74
C THR A 3 3.57 -18.28 0.60
N ALA A 4 4.74 -17.72 0.91
CA ALA A 4 4.94 -16.85 2.07
C ALA A 4 5.59 -15.54 1.63
N PHE A 5 5.32 -14.48 2.38
CA PHE A 5 5.96 -13.18 2.18
C PHE A 5 6.82 -12.80 3.39
N ILE A 6 7.98 -12.22 3.11
CA ILE A 6 8.78 -11.49 4.08
C ILE A 6 8.78 -10.03 3.66
N ILE A 7 8.21 -9.15 4.48
CA ILE A 7 8.12 -7.71 4.20
C ILE A 7 9.13 -6.98 5.09
N LEU A 8 10.13 -6.36 4.46
CA LEU A 8 11.20 -5.65 5.15
C LEU A 8 10.74 -4.23 5.52
N ALA A 9 10.55 -3.99 6.81
CA ALA A 9 10.08 -2.73 7.38
C ALA A 9 11.00 -2.17 8.49
N ALA A 10 12.25 -2.69 8.59
CA ALA A 10 13.20 -2.36 9.66
C ALA A 10 14.04 -1.10 9.41
N GLY A 11 13.95 -0.48 8.23
CA GLY A 11 14.79 0.66 7.84
C GLY A 11 14.51 1.93 8.64
N LYS A 12 15.58 2.64 9.08
CA LYS A 12 15.47 3.90 9.87
C LYS A 12 14.82 5.06 9.12
N GLY A 13 14.90 5.08 7.78
CA GLY A 13 14.29 6.13 6.96
C GLY A 13 14.76 7.55 7.25
N THR A 14 16.04 7.73 7.60
CA THR A 14 16.62 9.03 8.03
C THR A 14 16.41 10.15 7.00
N ARG A 15 16.34 9.81 5.70
CA ARG A 15 16.06 10.74 4.60
C ARG A 15 14.64 11.33 4.61
N MET A 16 13.71 10.75 5.38
CA MET A 16 12.36 11.29 5.56
C MET A 16 12.33 12.50 6.48
N ASN A 17 13.41 12.74 7.24
CA ASN A 17 13.52 13.80 8.25
C ASN A 17 12.28 13.84 9.17
N SER A 18 12.02 12.71 9.84
CA SER A 18 10.81 12.46 10.63
C SER A 18 11.07 11.47 11.75
N ASP A 19 10.41 11.66 12.89
CA ASP A 19 10.39 10.68 13.99
C ASP A 19 9.47 9.50 13.67
N LEU A 20 8.54 9.67 12.72
CA LEU A 20 7.69 8.59 12.26
C LEU A 20 8.50 7.61 11.38
N PRO A 21 8.46 6.30 11.65
CA PRO A 21 9.07 5.29 10.78
C PRO A 21 8.67 5.45 9.32
N LYS A 22 9.62 5.31 8.39
CA LYS A 22 9.43 5.54 6.97
C LYS A 22 8.18 4.85 6.41
N VAL A 23 8.01 3.58 6.74
CA VAL A 23 6.93 2.72 6.26
C VAL A 23 5.54 3.10 6.79
N LEU A 24 5.47 4.00 7.78
CA LEU A 24 4.20 4.51 8.34
C LEU A 24 3.76 5.83 7.73
N HIS A 25 4.59 6.47 6.89
CA HIS A 25 4.12 7.62 6.13
C HIS A 25 3.00 7.20 5.19
N LYS A 26 1.98 8.05 5.08
CA LYS A 26 0.77 7.74 4.34
C LYS A 26 0.90 8.09 2.86
N LEU A 27 0.44 7.18 2.03
CA LEU A 27 0.17 7.34 0.62
C LEU A 27 -1.33 7.09 0.42
N ALA A 28 -2.05 8.00 -0.18
CA ALA A 28 -3.50 7.90 -0.37
C ALA A 28 -4.26 7.49 0.91
N GLY A 29 -3.86 8.04 2.06
CA GLY A 29 -4.50 7.79 3.34
C GLY A 29 -4.02 6.56 4.13
N ALA A 30 -3.33 5.59 3.51
CA ALA A 30 -2.80 4.39 4.18
C ALA A 30 -1.28 4.44 4.37
N PRO A 31 -0.71 3.82 5.42
CA PRO A 31 0.71 3.62 5.57
C PRO A 31 1.34 2.92 4.34
N LEU A 32 2.57 3.26 3.97
CA LEU A 32 3.30 2.57 2.89
C LEU A 32 3.33 1.06 3.08
N LEU A 33 3.53 0.62 4.34
CA LEU A 33 3.51 -0.79 4.71
C LEU A 33 2.20 -1.49 4.30
N HIS A 34 1.05 -0.82 4.47
CA HIS A 34 -0.25 -1.42 4.13
C HIS A 34 -0.39 -1.66 2.62
N HIS A 35 0.20 -0.82 1.77
CA HIS A 35 0.22 -1.06 0.33
C HIS A 35 1.02 -2.31 -0.03
N ALA A 36 2.20 -2.50 0.58
CA ALA A 36 3.01 -3.70 0.38
C ALA A 36 2.30 -4.96 0.91
N MET A 37 1.68 -4.88 2.09
CA MET A 37 0.89 -5.98 2.67
C MET A 37 -0.32 -6.33 1.81
N ARG A 38 -1.03 -5.33 1.28
CA ARG A 38 -2.19 -5.53 0.40
C ARG A 38 -1.79 -6.22 -0.91
N ALA A 39 -0.65 -5.85 -1.49
CA ALA A 39 -0.13 -6.53 -2.68
C ALA A 39 0.18 -8.01 -2.38
N ALA A 40 0.78 -8.30 -1.21
CA ALA A 40 1.04 -9.66 -0.77
C ALA A 40 -0.26 -10.44 -0.53
N GLU A 41 -1.25 -9.86 0.17
CA GLU A 41 -2.55 -10.46 0.48
C GLU A 41 -3.30 -10.89 -0.79
N ALA A 42 -3.20 -10.10 -1.87
CA ALA A 42 -3.88 -10.39 -3.14
C ALA A 42 -3.42 -11.71 -3.81
N VAL A 43 -2.24 -12.22 -3.43
CA VAL A 43 -1.73 -13.54 -3.87
C VAL A 43 -2.19 -14.67 -2.94
N ALA A 44 -2.96 -14.37 -1.90
CA ALA A 44 -3.46 -15.31 -0.89
C ALA A 44 -2.35 -16.18 -0.25
N PRO A 45 -1.34 -15.59 0.39
CA PRO A 45 -0.25 -16.32 0.99
C PRO A 45 -0.71 -17.13 2.22
N GLU A 46 -0.03 -18.24 2.50
CA GLU A 46 -0.24 -18.99 3.74
C GLU A 46 0.38 -18.27 4.96
N ARG A 47 1.45 -17.50 4.75
CA ARG A 47 2.17 -16.79 5.82
C ARG A 47 2.66 -15.43 5.33
N THR A 48 2.56 -14.44 6.21
CA THR A 48 3.14 -13.10 6.02
C THR A 48 3.97 -12.73 7.25
N VAL A 49 5.28 -12.55 7.04
CA VAL A 49 6.22 -12.15 8.08
C VAL A 49 6.66 -10.71 7.83
N VAL A 50 6.46 -9.84 8.81
CA VAL A 50 6.92 -8.44 8.76
C VAL A 50 8.14 -8.27 9.66
N VAL A 51 9.26 -7.86 9.05
CA VAL A 51 10.50 -7.59 9.78
C VAL A 51 10.53 -6.11 10.17
N ILE A 52 10.44 -5.85 11.47
CA ILE A 52 10.46 -4.48 12.02
C ILE A 52 11.84 -4.13 12.60
N GLY A 53 12.14 -2.82 12.76
CA GLY A 53 13.37 -2.37 13.41
C GLY A 53 13.23 -2.23 14.92
N HIS A 54 14.34 -1.93 15.59
CA HIS A 54 14.35 -1.63 17.01
C HIS A 54 13.40 -0.46 17.34
N GLY A 55 12.56 -0.61 18.36
CA GLY A 55 11.53 0.37 18.72
C GLY A 55 10.36 0.43 17.73
N GLY A 56 10.17 -0.60 16.92
CA GLY A 56 9.14 -0.67 15.87
C GLY A 56 7.72 -0.94 16.36
N ASP A 57 7.35 -0.56 17.58
CA ASP A 57 6.01 -0.83 18.15
C ASP A 57 4.87 -0.25 17.32
N ASP A 58 5.06 0.93 16.75
CA ASP A 58 4.03 1.54 15.89
C ASP A 58 3.94 0.82 14.53
N VAL A 59 5.07 0.31 14.01
CA VAL A 59 5.07 -0.54 12.80
C VAL A 59 4.37 -1.86 13.08
N ARG A 60 4.63 -2.48 14.25
CA ARG A 60 3.93 -3.69 14.72
C ARG A 60 2.42 -3.47 14.80
N LYS A 61 1.99 -2.38 15.45
CA LYS A 61 0.56 -2.03 15.56
C LYS A 61 -0.07 -1.85 14.19
N ALA A 62 0.60 -1.14 13.29
CA ALA A 62 0.09 -0.92 11.93
C ALA A 62 -0.02 -2.24 11.15
N ALA A 63 0.99 -3.11 11.20
CA ALA A 63 0.96 -4.41 10.53
C ALA A 63 -0.19 -5.28 11.05
N LEU A 64 -0.34 -5.41 12.37
CA LEU A 64 -1.39 -6.20 13.00
C LEU A 64 -2.79 -5.59 12.85
N ALA A 65 -2.90 -4.28 12.65
CA ALA A 65 -4.17 -3.62 12.34
C ALA A 65 -4.62 -3.90 10.90
N PHE A 66 -3.67 -4.15 9.98
CA PHE A 66 -3.96 -4.56 8.61
C PHE A 66 -4.30 -6.05 8.54
N ASP A 67 -3.43 -6.89 9.11
CA ASP A 67 -3.61 -8.35 9.15
C ASP A 67 -3.26 -8.86 10.56
N GLY A 68 -4.28 -9.23 11.33
CA GLY A 68 -4.10 -9.76 12.68
C GLY A 68 -3.38 -11.10 12.75
N ALA A 69 -3.22 -11.82 11.63
CA ALA A 69 -2.48 -13.08 11.52
C ALA A 69 -1.01 -12.88 11.09
N ALA A 70 -0.61 -11.65 10.74
CA ALA A 70 0.77 -11.36 10.34
C ALA A 70 1.75 -11.67 11.47
N GLU A 71 2.83 -12.34 11.12
CA GLU A 71 3.91 -12.69 12.05
C GLU A 71 4.94 -11.56 12.07
N ILE A 72 5.32 -11.13 13.27
CA ILE A 72 6.21 -9.98 13.43
C ILE A 72 7.53 -10.43 14.06
N VAL A 73 8.63 -10.09 13.43
CA VAL A 73 9.98 -10.34 13.96
C VAL A 73 10.78 -9.04 13.99
N GLU A 74 11.60 -8.89 15.02
CA GLU A 74 12.43 -7.71 15.20
C GLU A 74 13.86 -7.95 14.70
N GLN A 75 14.35 -7.03 13.87
CA GLN A 75 15.77 -6.88 13.57
C GLN A 75 16.36 -5.87 14.56
N ALA A 76 16.89 -6.35 15.68
CA ALA A 76 17.42 -5.51 16.76
C ALA A 76 18.64 -4.69 16.30
N GLU A 77 19.55 -5.30 15.54
CA GLU A 77 20.70 -4.64 14.93
C GLU A 77 20.52 -4.57 13.41
N GLN A 78 20.60 -3.37 12.86
CA GLN A 78 20.38 -3.15 11.42
C GLN A 78 21.67 -3.44 10.63
N LEU A 79 21.98 -4.71 10.44
CA LEU A 79 23.17 -5.19 9.75
C LEU A 79 22.95 -5.54 8.28
N GLY A 80 21.93 -4.92 7.64
CA GLY A 80 21.63 -5.08 6.22
C GLY A 80 20.40 -5.94 5.94
N THR A 81 20.03 -6.01 4.65
CA THR A 81 18.79 -6.68 4.18
C THR A 81 18.83 -8.19 4.33
N GLY A 82 19.98 -8.82 4.12
CA GLY A 82 20.16 -10.25 4.36
C GLY A 82 20.00 -10.62 5.83
N HIS A 83 20.53 -9.76 6.74
CA HIS A 83 20.34 -9.95 8.19
C HIS A 83 18.85 -9.80 8.57
N ALA A 84 18.11 -8.89 7.93
CA ALA A 84 16.67 -8.74 8.16
C ALA A 84 15.91 -10.02 7.77
N VAL A 85 16.21 -10.59 6.60
CA VAL A 85 15.60 -11.86 6.15
C VAL A 85 15.97 -13.01 7.10
N ALA A 86 17.22 -13.06 7.58
CA ALA A 86 17.66 -14.07 8.55
C ALA A 86 16.79 -14.10 9.81
N GLN A 87 16.31 -12.93 10.28
CA GLN A 87 15.41 -12.87 11.45
C GLN A 87 14.04 -13.52 11.16
N ALA A 88 13.57 -13.53 9.93
CA ALA A 88 12.31 -14.14 9.55
C ALA A 88 12.38 -15.65 9.37
N MET A 89 13.54 -16.22 9.09
CA MET A 89 13.71 -17.65 8.77
C MET A 89 13.23 -18.60 9.87
N PRO A 90 13.44 -18.34 11.17
CA PRO A 90 12.89 -19.21 12.23
C PRO A 90 11.37 -19.32 12.21
N LEU A 91 10.66 -18.25 11.81
CA LEU A 91 9.20 -18.26 11.67
C LEU A 91 8.75 -19.08 10.46
N LEU A 92 9.59 -19.27 9.46
CA LEU A 92 9.33 -20.10 8.29
C LEU A 92 9.88 -21.52 8.41
N ALA A 93 10.32 -21.95 9.60
CA ALA A 93 10.84 -23.30 9.82
C ALA A 93 9.75 -24.35 9.50
N GLY A 94 10.08 -25.29 8.60
CA GLY A 94 9.17 -26.33 8.15
C GLY A 94 8.12 -25.86 7.10
N PHE A 95 8.15 -24.60 6.69
CA PHE A 95 7.33 -24.14 5.55
C PHE A 95 7.93 -24.70 4.26
N ASP A 96 7.08 -25.40 3.48
CA ASP A 96 7.44 -26.00 2.19
C ASP A 96 6.74 -25.22 1.08
N GLY A 97 7.41 -24.21 0.54
CA GLY A 97 6.85 -23.34 -0.48
C GLY A 97 7.77 -22.20 -0.89
N ARG A 98 7.23 -21.33 -1.74
CA ARG A 98 7.91 -20.18 -2.29
C ARG A 98 7.85 -19.00 -1.33
N VAL A 99 8.98 -18.35 -1.05
CA VAL A 99 9.08 -17.13 -0.26
C VAL A 99 9.37 -15.95 -1.18
N ILE A 100 8.60 -14.89 -1.06
CA ILE A 100 8.82 -13.63 -1.76
C ILE A 100 9.21 -12.56 -0.75
N ILE A 101 10.32 -11.88 -0.99
CA ILE A 101 10.83 -10.82 -0.14
C ILE A 101 10.43 -9.48 -0.76
N LEU A 102 9.64 -8.68 -0.02
CA LEU A 102 9.19 -7.34 -0.39
C LEU A 102 9.79 -6.27 0.53
N PHE A 103 9.73 -5.05 0.07
CA PHE A 103 10.08 -3.87 0.88
C PHE A 103 8.81 -3.10 1.25
N GLY A 104 8.66 -2.75 2.52
CA GLY A 104 7.50 -2.01 3.04
C GLY A 104 7.38 -0.57 2.54
N ASP A 105 8.31 -0.09 1.74
CA ASP A 105 8.36 1.24 1.13
C ASP A 105 8.20 1.24 -0.40
N THR A 106 7.85 0.09 -1.00
CA THR A 106 7.55 -0.03 -2.43
C THR A 106 6.06 -0.33 -2.64
N PRO A 107 5.19 0.69 -2.65
CA PRO A 107 3.74 0.52 -2.54
C PRO A 107 3.03 0.14 -3.85
N PHE A 108 3.73 0.08 -4.99
CA PHE A 108 3.09 -0.01 -6.29
C PHE A 108 3.24 -1.35 -7.00
N ILE A 109 3.83 -2.35 -6.35
CA ILE A 109 3.97 -3.69 -6.93
C ILE A 109 2.57 -4.27 -7.17
N LYS A 110 2.35 -4.79 -8.37
CA LYS A 110 1.08 -5.36 -8.78
C LYS A 110 1.00 -6.85 -8.47
N THR A 111 -0.24 -7.33 -8.29
CA THR A 111 -0.54 -8.75 -8.07
C THR A 111 0.01 -9.62 -9.21
N GLU A 112 -0.19 -9.21 -10.47
CA GLU A 112 0.27 -9.97 -11.64
C GLU A 112 1.81 -10.11 -11.69
N THR A 113 2.52 -9.14 -11.14
CA THR A 113 3.99 -9.20 -11.01
C THR A 113 4.41 -10.19 -9.92
N LEU A 114 3.68 -10.22 -8.79
CA LEU A 114 3.92 -11.20 -7.74
C LEU A 114 3.57 -12.62 -8.16
N GLU A 115 2.49 -12.82 -8.89
CA GLU A 115 2.11 -14.12 -9.46
C GLU A 115 3.20 -14.68 -10.38
N LYS A 116 3.81 -13.85 -11.23
CA LYS A 116 4.97 -14.27 -12.05
C LYS A 116 6.15 -14.75 -11.21
N LEU A 117 6.40 -14.11 -10.06
CA LEU A 117 7.47 -14.53 -9.15
C LEU A 117 7.14 -15.83 -8.42
N VAL A 118 5.86 -16.06 -8.09
CA VAL A 118 5.38 -17.33 -7.50
C VAL A 118 5.58 -18.47 -8.50
N ASP A 119 5.20 -18.25 -9.76
CA ASP A 119 5.18 -19.29 -10.80
C ASP A 119 6.53 -19.48 -11.50
N ALA A 120 7.53 -18.64 -11.19
CA ALA A 120 8.84 -18.69 -11.80
C ALA A 120 9.54 -20.03 -11.51
N PRO A 121 10.03 -20.77 -12.54
CA PRO A 121 10.55 -22.13 -12.39
C PRO A 121 11.98 -22.18 -11.83
N ALA A 122 12.69 -21.06 -11.72
CA ALA A 122 14.06 -21.01 -11.24
C ALA A 122 14.15 -21.10 -9.72
N ASP A 123 15.24 -21.65 -9.20
CA ASP A 123 15.52 -21.76 -7.77
C ASP A 123 15.52 -20.40 -7.07
N VAL A 124 16.12 -19.39 -7.74
CA VAL A 124 16.08 -17.98 -7.27
C VAL A 124 15.67 -17.10 -8.45
N THR A 125 14.64 -16.29 -8.23
CA THR A 125 14.14 -15.32 -9.21
C THR A 125 14.25 -13.90 -8.64
N VAL A 126 14.86 -13.01 -9.39
CA VAL A 126 15.02 -11.59 -9.02
C VAL A 126 14.10 -10.75 -9.88
N LEU A 127 13.34 -9.85 -9.27
CA LEU A 127 12.56 -8.86 -10.01
C LEU A 127 13.43 -7.68 -10.40
N GLY A 128 13.44 -7.35 -11.68
CA GLY A 128 14.11 -6.19 -12.23
C GLY A 128 13.16 -5.27 -13.00
N PHE A 129 13.67 -4.13 -13.39
CA PHE A 129 13.00 -3.21 -14.29
C PHE A 129 13.98 -2.56 -15.25
N HIS A 130 13.51 -2.18 -16.43
CA HIS A 130 14.32 -1.44 -17.39
C HIS A 130 14.16 0.06 -17.19
N THR A 131 15.28 0.78 -17.17
CA THR A 131 15.28 2.25 -17.13
C THR A 131 16.47 2.84 -17.89
N ASP A 132 16.22 3.91 -18.62
CA ASP A 132 17.27 4.68 -19.31
C ASP A 132 17.92 5.73 -18.39
N SER A 133 17.34 6.00 -17.22
CA SER A 133 17.87 6.98 -16.26
C SER A 133 19.14 6.52 -15.54
N ARG A 134 19.46 5.21 -15.58
CA ARG A 134 20.67 4.58 -15.02
C ARG A 134 20.94 5.03 -13.57
N PRO A 135 20.00 4.87 -12.65
CA PRO A 135 20.12 5.38 -11.29
C PRO A 135 21.34 4.76 -10.58
N GLN A 136 22.15 5.60 -9.94
CA GLN A 136 23.40 5.17 -9.27
C GLN A 136 23.17 4.39 -7.97
N ARG A 137 21.96 4.37 -7.45
CA ARG A 137 21.61 3.76 -6.16
C ARG A 137 21.19 2.29 -6.22
N TYR A 138 21.04 1.72 -7.43
CA TYR A 138 20.57 0.36 -7.61
C TYR A 138 21.61 -0.55 -8.27
N GLY A 139 21.60 -1.83 -7.90
CA GLY A 139 22.39 -2.87 -8.56
C GLY A 139 21.93 -3.13 -10.00
N ARG A 140 22.83 -3.67 -10.80
CA ARG A 140 22.60 -4.11 -12.19
C ARG A 140 22.38 -5.60 -12.24
N LEU A 141 21.38 -6.06 -12.99
CA LEU A 141 21.19 -7.48 -13.27
C LEU A 141 21.99 -7.84 -14.52
N VAL A 142 23.03 -8.65 -14.35
CA VAL A 142 23.82 -9.17 -15.48
C VAL A 142 23.16 -10.44 -15.95
N VAL A 143 22.62 -10.41 -17.18
CA VAL A 143 21.90 -11.51 -17.81
C VAL A 143 22.61 -11.91 -19.09
N GLU A 144 22.87 -13.20 -19.29
CA GLU A 144 23.42 -13.77 -20.54
C GLU A 144 22.59 -14.99 -20.94
N GLY A 145 22.23 -15.07 -22.23
CA GLY A 145 21.43 -16.18 -22.75
C GLY A 145 20.06 -16.36 -22.08
N GLY A 146 19.51 -15.31 -21.45
CA GLY A 146 18.26 -15.37 -20.70
C GLY A 146 18.40 -15.81 -19.24
N ALA A 147 19.60 -16.21 -18.79
CA ALA A 147 19.86 -16.57 -17.40
C ALA A 147 20.47 -15.38 -16.63
N LEU A 148 20.02 -15.16 -15.41
CA LEU A 148 20.64 -14.20 -14.49
C LEU A 148 21.96 -14.80 -14.00
N LEU A 149 23.06 -14.05 -14.19
CA LEU A 149 24.38 -14.49 -13.72
C LEU A 149 24.72 -13.91 -12.35
N ARG A 150 24.48 -12.62 -12.15
CA ARG A 150 24.81 -11.92 -10.90
C ARG A 150 24.14 -10.57 -10.80
N ILE A 151 24.13 -10.03 -9.60
CA ILE A 151 23.80 -8.62 -9.32
C ILE A 151 25.09 -7.90 -9.03
N VAL A 152 25.31 -6.74 -9.69
CA VAL A 152 26.46 -5.88 -9.46
C VAL A 152 25.99 -4.55 -8.91
N GLU A 153 26.42 -4.22 -7.72
CA GLU A 153 26.13 -2.92 -7.13
C GLU A 153 26.84 -1.80 -7.91
N TYR A 154 26.20 -0.64 -8.05
CA TYR A 154 26.73 0.45 -8.88
C TYR A 154 28.17 0.85 -8.54
N LYS A 155 28.51 0.81 -7.24
CA LYS A 155 29.85 1.18 -6.75
C LYS A 155 30.93 0.23 -7.24
N ASP A 156 30.59 -1.05 -7.38
CA ASP A 156 31.49 -2.14 -7.76
C ASP A 156 31.44 -2.45 -9.27
N ALA A 157 30.48 -1.81 -9.98
CA ALA A 157 30.25 -2.04 -11.40
C ALA A 157 31.37 -1.42 -12.26
N THR A 158 31.84 -2.17 -13.24
CA THR A 158 32.70 -1.67 -14.32
C THR A 158 31.99 -0.62 -15.17
N PRO A 159 32.70 0.21 -15.97
CA PRO A 159 32.06 1.16 -16.87
C PRO A 159 31.03 0.52 -17.81
N ALA A 160 31.29 -0.67 -18.31
CA ALA A 160 30.37 -1.41 -19.19
C ALA A 160 29.12 -1.89 -18.42
N GLU A 161 29.28 -2.35 -17.20
CA GLU A 161 28.15 -2.79 -16.35
C GLU A 161 27.26 -1.64 -15.91
N ARG A 162 27.80 -0.44 -15.73
CA ARG A 162 27.02 0.76 -15.42
C ARG A 162 26.05 1.16 -16.54
N GLU A 163 26.34 0.74 -17.78
CA GLU A 163 25.48 0.95 -18.94
C GLU A 163 24.31 -0.02 -19.04
N ILE A 164 24.29 -1.09 -18.23
CA ILE A 164 23.17 -2.03 -18.18
C ILE A 164 21.91 -1.29 -17.70
N THR A 165 20.84 -1.40 -18.51
CA THR A 165 19.53 -0.77 -18.22
C THR A 165 18.62 -1.63 -17.35
N LEU A 166 18.91 -2.93 -17.23
CA LEU A 166 18.15 -3.84 -16.35
C LEU A 166 18.63 -3.70 -14.90
N ILE A 167 17.78 -3.15 -14.07
CA ILE A 167 18.06 -2.73 -12.72
C ILE A 167 17.42 -3.68 -11.71
N ASN A 168 18.11 -3.97 -10.61
CA ASN A 168 17.59 -4.74 -9.49
C ASN A 168 16.54 -3.94 -8.71
N SER A 169 15.34 -4.49 -8.53
CA SER A 169 14.32 -3.89 -7.67
C SER A 169 14.52 -4.20 -6.17
N GLY A 170 15.30 -5.23 -5.87
CA GLY A 170 15.47 -5.79 -4.53
C GLY A 170 14.48 -6.90 -4.18
N VAL A 171 13.38 -7.05 -4.93
CA VAL A 171 12.40 -8.13 -4.72
C VAL A 171 12.97 -9.45 -5.22
N ILE A 172 12.93 -10.47 -4.37
CA ILE A 172 13.51 -11.79 -4.67
C ILE A 172 12.49 -12.87 -4.28
N ALA A 173 12.37 -13.90 -5.10
CA ALA A 173 11.60 -15.10 -4.83
C ALA A 173 12.54 -16.33 -4.79
N CYS A 174 12.36 -17.18 -3.79
CA CYS A 174 13.18 -18.38 -3.56
C CYS A 174 12.39 -19.37 -2.70
N ASP A 175 12.66 -20.67 -2.83
CA ASP A 175 12.06 -21.67 -1.94
C ASP A 175 12.57 -21.49 -0.50
N ALA A 176 11.70 -21.71 0.48
CA ALA A 176 11.98 -21.40 1.88
C ALA A 176 13.22 -22.11 2.43
N ALA A 177 13.36 -23.41 2.18
CA ALA A 177 14.51 -24.19 2.64
C ALA A 177 15.81 -23.66 2.04
N LEU A 178 15.83 -23.43 0.73
CA LEU A 178 16.97 -22.89 0.00
C LEU A 178 17.31 -21.46 0.45
N LEU A 179 16.31 -20.62 0.67
CA LEU A 179 16.50 -19.26 1.18
C LEU A 179 17.21 -19.27 2.53
N GLY A 180 16.79 -20.16 3.45
CA GLY A 180 17.43 -20.33 4.76
C GLY A 180 18.89 -20.69 4.66
N GLU A 181 19.26 -21.63 3.75
CA GLU A 181 20.65 -22.02 3.52
C GLU A 181 21.50 -20.89 2.92
N LEU A 182 20.95 -20.17 1.91
CA LEU A 182 21.65 -19.07 1.25
C LEU A 182 21.88 -17.90 2.20
N VAL A 183 20.86 -17.51 2.95
CA VAL A 183 20.93 -16.42 3.93
C VAL A 183 21.90 -16.77 5.08
N GLY A 184 21.89 -18.04 5.55
CA GLY A 184 22.82 -18.52 6.55
C GLY A 184 24.31 -18.52 6.10
N ALA A 185 24.56 -18.49 4.78
CA ALA A 185 25.90 -18.45 4.20
C ALA A 185 26.40 -17.02 3.88
N LEU A 186 25.56 -15.99 4.06
CA LEU A 186 25.93 -14.60 3.80
C LEU A 186 27.09 -14.13 4.68
N LYS A 187 27.89 -13.25 4.15
CA LYS A 187 29.02 -12.61 4.84
C LYS A 187 28.87 -11.10 4.82
N ASN A 188 29.43 -10.43 5.80
CA ASN A 188 29.46 -8.97 5.90
C ASN A 188 30.84 -8.37 5.59
N THR A 189 31.64 -9.03 4.76
CA THR A 189 33.01 -8.61 4.42
C THR A 189 33.06 -7.58 3.28
N ASN A 190 32.01 -6.73 3.15
CA ASN A 190 31.93 -5.63 2.19
C ASN A 190 32.26 -4.28 2.82
N ALA A 191 32.30 -3.23 2.01
CA ALA A 191 32.65 -1.87 2.46
C ALA A 191 31.72 -1.27 3.53
N ALA A 192 30.47 -1.74 3.59
CA ALA A 192 29.48 -1.29 4.58
C ALA A 192 29.46 -2.15 5.86
N GLY A 193 30.08 -3.33 5.85
CA GLY A 193 30.00 -4.29 6.97
C GLY A 193 28.60 -4.92 7.12
N GLU A 194 27.79 -4.93 6.08
CA GLU A 194 26.41 -5.37 6.09
C GLU A 194 26.22 -6.70 5.36
N TYR A 195 25.23 -7.48 5.76
CA TYR A 195 24.80 -8.69 5.05
C TYR A 195 23.84 -8.27 3.92
N TYR A 196 24.34 -8.23 2.69
CA TYR A 196 23.52 -7.89 1.54
C TYR A 196 22.68 -9.09 1.08
N LEU A 197 21.38 -8.90 0.97
CA LEU A 197 20.50 -9.94 0.43
C LEU A 197 20.85 -10.30 -1.02
N THR A 198 21.32 -9.33 -1.80
CA THR A 198 21.73 -9.52 -3.20
C THR A 198 22.86 -10.54 -3.37
N ASP A 199 23.66 -10.79 -2.33
CA ASP A 199 24.76 -11.75 -2.38
C ASP A 199 24.27 -13.21 -2.45
N ILE A 200 22.99 -13.51 -2.12
CA ILE A 200 22.43 -14.85 -2.29
C ILE A 200 22.46 -15.31 -3.76
N VAL A 201 22.36 -14.38 -4.72
CA VAL A 201 22.43 -14.68 -6.17
C VAL A 201 23.80 -15.25 -6.54
N GLY A 202 24.89 -14.62 -6.06
CA GLY A 202 26.25 -15.15 -6.25
C GLY A 202 26.48 -16.49 -5.57
N LEU A 203 25.93 -16.68 -4.34
CA LEU A 203 26.01 -17.94 -3.63
C LEU A 203 25.23 -19.07 -4.33
N ALA A 204 24.06 -18.76 -4.86
CA ALA A 204 23.24 -19.70 -5.63
C ALA A 204 23.93 -20.10 -6.94
N GLN A 205 24.51 -19.14 -7.67
CA GLN A 205 25.30 -19.41 -8.88
C GLN A 205 26.49 -20.34 -8.56
N GLY A 206 27.22 -20.05 -7.48
CA GLY A 206 28.37 -20.87 -7.07
C GLY A 206 28.00 -22.33 -6.71
N ARG A 207 26.73 -22.59 -6.43
CA ARG A 207 26.18 -23.94 -6.19
C ARG A 207 25.58 -24.60 -7.43
N GLY A 208 25.59 -23.93 -8.58
CA GLY A 208 25.03 -24.45 -9.83
C GLY A 208 23.49 -24.42 -9.87
N LEU A 209 22.86 -23.59 -9.04
CA LEU A 209 21.39 -23.41 -9.00
C LEU A 209 20.91 -22.58 -10.18
N THR A 210 19.63 -22.74 -10.55
CA THR A 210 19.01 -21.99 -11.63
C THR A 210 18.59 -20.61 -11.17
N LEU A 211 18.96 -19.59 -11.93
CA LEU A 211 18.68 -18.18 -11.64
C LEU A 211 17.90 -17.55 -12.78
N SER A 212 16.88 -16.78 -12.48
CA SER A 212 16.13 -16.02 -13.47
C SER A 212 15.93 -14.57 -13.05
N ALA A 213 15.67 -13.72 -14.03
CA ALA A 213 15.22 -12.34 -13.82
C ALA A 213 13.84 -12.18 -14.45
N GLU A 214 12.87 -11.82 -13.63
CA GLU A 214 11.56 -11.35 -14.09
C GLU A 214 11.56 -9.83 -14.17
N THR A 215 10.71 -9.26 -15.05
CA THR A 215 10.65 -7.81 -15.24
C THR A 215 9.26 -7.25 -15.03
N CYS A 216 9.21 -6.02 -14.51
CA CYS A 216 8.01 -5.23 -14.39
C CYS A 216 8.24 -3.78 -14.86
N PRO A 217 7.19 -2.97 -15.04
CA PRO A 217 7.32 -1.53 -15.22
C PRO A 217 8.07 -0.85 -14.06
N GLU A 218 8.98 0.10 -14.36
CA GLU A 218 9.77 0.85 -13.36
C GLU A 218 8.88 1.45 -12.26
N ALA A 219 7.70 1.94 -12.62
CA ALA A 219 6.75 2.56 -11.69
C ALA A 219 6.18 1.61 -10.62
N GLU A 220 6.36 0.28 -10.76
CA GLU A 220 5.96 -0.68 -9.72
C GLU A 220 6.99 -0.80 -8.60
N THR A 221 8.25 -0.49 -8.89
CA THR A 221 9.38 -0.66 -7.98
C THR A 221 9.86 0.66 -7.36
N LEU A 222 9.05 1.72 -7.47
CA LEU A 222 9.37 3.03 -6.91
C LEU A 222 9.49 2.94 -5.38
N GLY A 223 10.72 3.05 -4.88
CA GLY A 223 11.00 3.11 -3.44
C GLY A 223 10.83 4.53 -2.89
N ILE A 224 10.07 4.66 -1.81
CA ILE A 224 9.78 5.95 -1.18
C ILE A 224 10.73 6.19 -0.02
N ASP A 225 11.71 7.06 -0.24
CA ASP A 225 12.79 7.33 0.71
C ASP A 225 12.82 8.77 1.24
N THR A 226 12.12 9.68 0.58
CA THR A 226 12.13 11.12 0.89
C THR A 226 10.71 11.68 0.81
N ARG A 227 10.51 12.89 1.37
CA ARG A 227 9.24 13.62 1.21
C ARG A 227 8.93 13.95 -0.25
N THR A 228 9.96 14.19 -1.06
CA THR A 228 9.79 14.42 -2.51
C THR A 228 9.28 13.16 -3.19
N SER A 229 9.93 12.00 -2.98
CA SER A 229 9.45 10.75 -3.57
C SER A 229 8.07 10.33 -3.05
N LEU A 230 7.70 10.71 -1.81
CA LEU A 230 6.33 10.50 -1.31
C LEU A 230 5.31 11.35 -2.07
N ALA A 231 5.62 12.62 -2.33
CA ALA A 231 4.75 13.51 -3.11
C ALA A 231 4.60 13.05 -4.57
N GLU A 232 5.69 12.56 -5.18
CA GLU A 232 5.69 11.95 -6.52
C GLU A 232 4.82 10.69 -6.54
N ALA A 233 4.95 9.83 -5.53
CA ALA A 233 4.13 8.64 -5.39
C ALA A 233 2.65 8.98 -5.23
N GLU A 234 2.31 10.01 -4.43
CA GLU A 234 0.93 10.49 -4.30
C GLU A 234 0.36 10.93 -5.66
N ALA A 235 1.11 11.71 -6.44
CA ALA A 235 0.68 12.13 -7.78
C ALA A 235 0.45 10.95 -8.73
N ILE A 236 1.32 9.93 -8.68
CA ILE A 236 1.18 8.69 -9.47
C ILE A 236 -0.09 7.94 -9.04
N PHE A 237 -0.29 7.78 -7.74
CA PHE A 237 -1.48 7.11 -7.21
C PHE A 237 -2.76 7.81 -7.67
N GLN A 238 -2.85 9.13 -7.47
CA GLN A 238 -4.03 9.92 -7.83
C GLN A 238 -4.32 9.86 -9.34
N THR A 239 -3.28 9.85 -10.18
CA THR A 239 -3.45 9.69 -11.64
C THR A 239 -4.05 8.33 -11.98
N ARG A 240 -3.57 7.25 -11.35
CA ARG A 240 -4.10 5.89 -11.57
C ARG A 240 -5.55 5.76 -11.08
N ALA A 241 -5.84 6.27 -9.88
CA ALA A 241 -7.19 6.20 -9.30
C ALA A 241 -8.24 6.94 -10.15
N ARG A 242 -7.87 8.10 -10.73
CA ARG A 242 -8.75 8.82 -11.65
C ARG A 242 -8.98 8.06 -12.95
N ALA A 243 -7.93 7.46 -13.52
CA ALA A 243 -8.06 6.64 -14.73
C ALA A 243 -8.99 5.45 -14.49
N GLU A 244 -8.82 4.75 -13.38
CA GLU A 244 -9.67 3.64 -12.96
C GLU A 244 -11.13 4.08 -12.75
N ALA A 245 -11.35 5.25 -12.12
CA ALA A 245 -12.68 5.81 -11.96
C ALA A 245 -13.37 6.04 -13.31
N PHE A 246 -12.66 6.57 -14.33
CA PHE A 246 -13.21 6.73 -15.68
C PHE A 246 -13.54 5.40 -16.35
N GLU A 247 -12.65 4.41 -16.24
CA GLU A 247 -12.86 3.06 -16.79
C GLU A 247 -14.09 2.38 -16.16
N ASN A 248 -14.32 2.64 -14.86
CA ASN A 248 -15.49 2.16 -14.13
C ASN A 248 -16.78 2.97 -14.35
N GLY A 249 -16.77 3.95 -15.27
CA GLY A 249 -17.95 4.72 -15.63
C GLY A 249 -18.31 5.85 -14.67
N VAL A 250 -17.35 6.33 -13.87
CA VAL A 250 -17.52 7.48 -12.97
C VAL A 250 -17.21 8.78 -13.71
N THR A 251 -18.03 9.80 -13.52
CA THR A 251 -17.82 11.14 -14.11
C THR A 251 -17.15 12.05 -13.08
N LEU A 252 -15.95 12.58 -13.40
CA LEU A 252 -15.26 13.59 -12.59
C LEU A 252 -15.33 14.94 -13.32
N SER A 253 -16.01 15.95 -12.73
CA SER A 253 -16.19 17.27 -13.36
C SER A 253 -14.88 18.07 -13.44
N ALA A 254 -13.99 17.90 -12.49
CA ALA A 254 -12.66 18.51 -12.43
C ALA A 254 -11.65 17.51 -11.87
N PRO A 255 -11.19 16.55 -12.66
CA PRO A 255 -10.45 15.38 -12.21
C PRO A 255 -9.24 15.71 -11.31
N ASP A 256 -8.45 16.73 -11.68
CA ASP A 256 -7.22 17.09 -10.96
C ASP A 256 -7.46 17.64 -9.55
N THR A 257 -8.69 17.95 -9.21
CA THR A 257 -9.08 18.47 -7.90
C THR A 257 -9.73 17.42 -7.00
N VAL A 258 -9.95 16.21 -7.51
CA VAL A 258 -10.52 15.10 -6.75
C VAL A 258 -9.40 14.24 -6.18
N ILE A 259 -9.44 14.00 -4.88
CA ILE A 259 -8.43 13.23 -4.13
C ILE A 259 -9.06 11.92 -3.66
N PHE A 260 -8.46 10.81 -4.05
CA PHE A 260 -8.89 9.45 -3.69
C PHE A 260 -8.07 8.88 -2.55
N ALA A 261 -8.70 8.14 -1.65
CA ALA A 261 -8.00 7.23 -0.75
C ALA A 261 -7.73 5.88 -1.43
N TYR A 262 -6.86 5.09 -0.83
CA TYR A 262 -6.37 3.82 -1.36
C TYR A 262 -7.45 2.73 -1.54
N ASP A 263 -8.58 2.88 -0.85
CA ASP A 263 -9.70 1.94 -0.78
C ASP A 263 -11.03 2.55 -1.20
N THR A 264 -11.00 3.74 -1.83
CA THR A 264 -12.22 4.38 -2.32
C THR A 264 -12.87 3.53 -3.41
N ALA A 265 -14.14 3.15 -3.21
CA ALA A 265 -14.93 2.41 -4.18
C ALA A 265 -16.13 3.24 -4.65
N ILE A 266 -16.29 3.39 -5.97
CA ILE A 266 -17.37 4.19 -6.56
C ILE A 266 -18.05 3.41 -7.68
N GLY A 267 -19.38 3.31 -7.61
CA GLY A 267 -20.21 2.66 -8.61
C GLY A 267 -20.37 3.52 -9.89
N ARG A 268 -20.69 2.84 -10.98
CA ARG A 268 -20.87 3.45 -12.30
C ARG A 268 -21.97 4.53 -12.30
N ASP A 269 -21.91 5.44 -13.26
CA ASP A 269 -22.88 6.53 -13.45
C ASP A 269 -22.93 7.54 -12.28
N THR A 270 -21.99 7.42 -11.32
CA THR A 270 -21.80 8.38 -10.23
C THR A 270 -21.10 9.64 -10.76
N GLN A 271 -21.54 10.82 -10.29
CA GLN A 271 -20.97 12.11 -10.67
C GLN A 271 -20.25 12.74 -9.48
N ILE A 272 -18.97 13.09 -9.67
CA ILE A 272 -18.13 13.70 -8.63
C ILE A 272 -17.77 15.13 -9.06
N GLY A 273 -18.12 16.09 -8.22
CA GLY A 273 -17.82 17.51 -8.38
C GLY A 273 -16.36 17.86 -8.11
N ALA A 274 -16.03 19.13 -8.33
CA ALA A 274 -14.68 19.65 -8.08
C ALA A 274 -14.34 19.68 -6.58
N ASN A 275 -13.05 19.52 -6.25
CA ASN A 275 -12.52 19.66 -4.89
C ASN A 275 -13.18 18.70 -3.87
N VAL A 276 -13.51 17.49 -4.31
CA VAL A 276 -13.98 16.42 -3.42
C VAL A 276 -12.77 15.64 -2.90
N VAL A 277 -12.76 15.40 -1.59
CA VAL A 277 -11.72 14.62 -0.92
C VAL A 277 -12.32 13.38 -0.32
N PHE A 278 -11.82 12.22 -0.75
CA PHE A 278 -12.13 10.93 -0.15
C PHE A 278 -11.03 10.54 0.82
N GLY A 279 -11.39 10.39 2.10
CA GLY A 279 -10.59 9.67 3.09
C GLY A 279 -10.80 8.16 2.98
N PRO A 280 -10.07 7.36 3.78
CA PRO A 280 -10.23 5.90 3.80
C PRO A 280 -11.65 5.45 4.17
N GLY A 281 -12.05 4.27 3.65
CA GLY A 281 -13.29 3.61 4.00
C GLY A 281 -14.54 4.21 3.35
N VAL A 282 -14.42 4.82 2.17
CA VAL A 282 -15.58 5.37 1.44
C VAL A 282 -16.04 4.41 0.35
N THR A 283 -17.32 4.05 0.43
CA THR A 283 -18.01 3.28 -0.62
C THR A 283 -19.21 4.06 -1.11
N ILE A 284 -19.31 4.21 -2.43
CA ILE A 284 -20.42 4.88 -3.11
C ILE A 284 -21.01 3.92 -4.12
N GLU A 285 -22.30 3.68 -4.06
CA GLU A 285 -23.02 2.88 -5.05
C GLU A 285 -23.27 3.68 -6.35
N SER A 286 -23.91 3.06 -7.31
CA SER A 286 -24.16 3.64 -8.64
C SER A 286 -25.12 4.83 -8.61
N GLU A 287 -25.04 5.72 -9.61
CA GLU A 287 -26.00 6.81 -9.85
C GLU A 287 -26.04 7.88 -8.73
N ALA A 288 -25.04 7.92 -7.84
CA ALA A 288 -24.95 8.95 -6.81
C ALA A 288 -24.37 10.27 -7.35
N GLU A 289 -24.64 11.37 -6.66
CA GLU A 289 -24.09 12.68 -7.00
C GLU A 289 -23.37 13.31 -5.80
N ILE A 290 -22.06 13.50 -5.92
CA ILE A 290 -21.24 14.17 -4.89
C ILE A 290 -20.88 15.55 -5.42
N LEU A 291 -21.45 16.57 -4.82
CA LEU A 291 -21.27 17.97 -5.19
C LEU A 291 -19.92 18.53 -4.71
N PRO A 292 -19.47 19.68 -5.27
CA PRO A 292 -18.16 20.24 -4.98
C PRO A 292 -17.90 20.50 -3.47
N PHE A 293 -16.59 20.41 -3.09
CA PHE A 293 -16.09 20.75 -1.76
C PHE A 293 -16.62 19.82 -0.64
N CYS A 294 -16.92 18.57 -0.95
CA CYS A 294 -17.25 17.58 0.06
C CYS A 294 -16.01 16.88 0.58
N HIS A 295 -16.02 16.51 1.88
CA HIS A 295 -15.03 15.66 2.52
C HIS A 295 -15.72 14.43 3.08
N LEU A 296 -15.37 13.26 2.57
CA LEU A 296 -16.02 11.98 2.89
C LEU A 296 -14.98 11.02 3.47
N GLU A 297 -15.29 10.36 4.57
CA GLU A 297 -14.42 9.39 5.22
C GLU A 297 -15.25 8.32 5.95
N GLY A 298 -14.89 7.03 5.80
CA GLY A 298 -15.50 5.92 6.54
C GLY A 298 -17.03 5.87 6.42
N CYS A 299 -17.57 6.11 5.22
CA CYS A 299 -19.01 6.21 5.01
C CYS A 299 -19.46 5.35 3.82
N HIS A 300 -20.73 4.97 3.87
CA HIS A 300 -21.42 4.31 2.77
C HIS A 300 -22.51 5.22 2.22
N ILE A 301 -22.57 5.32 0.90
CA ILE A 301 -23.55 6.14 0.17
C ILE A 301 -24.24 5.24 -0.84
N SER A 302 -25.54 4.98 -0.63
CA SER A 302 -26.31 4.12 -1.51
C SER A 302 -26.73 4.84 -2.79
N ARG A 303 -27.32 4.07 -3.68
CA ARG A 303 -27.76 4.47 -5.03
C ARG A 303 -28.62 5.73 -5.03
N GLY A 304 -28.39 6.60 -5.99
CA GLY A 304 -29.22 7.80 -6.21
C GLY A 304 -29.07 8.90 -5.15
N ALA A 305 -28.28 8.67 -4.11
CA ALA A 305 -28.07 9.67 -3.06
C ALA A 305 -27.31 10.90 -3.58
N ARG A 306 -27.65 12.07 -3.04
CA ARG A 306 -27.03 13.34 -3.40
C ARG A 306 -26.41 14.00 -2.18
N VAL A 307 -25.11 14.32 -2.23
CA VAL A 307 -24.32 14.84 -1.10
C VAL A 307 -23.65 16.16 -1.49
N GLY A 308 -23.84 17.19 -0.67
CA GLY A 308 -23.15 18.46 -0.79
C GLY A 308 -24.02 19.59 -1.40
N PRO A 309 -23.40 20.72 -1.82
CA PRO A 309 -21.95 21.00 -1.70
C PRO A 309 -21.53 21.29 -0.25
N PHE A 310 -20.22 21.30 0.03
CA PHE A 310 -19.66 21.61 1.35
C PHE A 310 -20.20 20.69 2.47
N ALA A 311 -20.43 19.42 2.17
CA ALA A 311 -20.85 18.44 3.16
C ALA A 311 -19.64 17.67 3.72
N ARG A 312 -19.74 17.23 4.97
CA ARG A 312 -18.77 16.37 5.62
C ARG A 312 -19.44 15.10 6.11
N LEU A 313 -19.04 13.96 5.56
CA LEU A 313 -19.40 12.64 6.08
C LEU A 313 -18.21 12.06 6.82
N ARG A 314 -18.47 11.61 8.04
CA ARG A 314 -17.47 11.04 8.95
C ARG A 314 -17.73 9.55 9.16
N PRO A 315 -16.76 8.81 9.77
CA PRO A 315 -16.89 7.39 9.97
C PRO A 315 -18.22 6.97 10.62
N GLY A 316 -18.83 5.93 10.01
CA GLY A 316 -20.13 5.40 10.41
C GLY A 316 -21.34 6.18 9.87
N ALA A 317 -21.16 7.07 8.91
CA ALA A 317 -22.28 7.65 8.17
C ALA A 317 -22.77 6.67 7.10
N GLU A 318 -24.05 6.27 7.20
CA GLU A 318 -24.75 5.35 6.31
C GLU A 318 -25.91 6.10 5.65
N LEU A 319 -25.84 6.30 4.35
CA LEU A 319 -26.90 6.96 3.57
C LEU A 319 -27.59 5.92 2.70
N ALA A 320 -28.87 5.67 2.95
CA ALA A 320 -29.69 4.78 2.13
C ALA A 320 -30.01 5.41 0.75
N GLU A 321 -30.80 4.73 -0.07
CA GLU A 321 -31.16 5.17 -1.42
C GLU A 321 -31.85 6.54 -1.41
N ASP A 322 -31.58 7.36 -2.43
CA ASP A 322 -32.19 8.67 -2.65
C ASP A 322 -32.09 9.69 -1.51
N VAL A 323 -31.22 9.45 -0.53
CA VAL A 323 -30.93 10.41 0.54
C VAL A 323 -30.36 11.70 -0.01
N ARG A 324 -30.77 12.83 0.58
CA ARG A 324 -30.25 14.15 0.22
C ARG A 324 -29.59 14.84 1.41
N VAL A 325 -28.29 15.04 1.30
CA VAL A 325 -27.49 15.82 2.24
C VAL A 325 -27.05 17.11 1.56
N GLY A 326 -27.44 18.24 2.13
CA GLY A 326 -27.16 19.55 1.52
C GLY A 326 -25.91 20.24 2.08
N ASN A 327 -25.87 21.57 1.89
CA ASN A 327 -24.68 22.37 2.19
C ASN A 327 -24.47 22.61 3.69
N PHE A 328 -23.19 22.56 4.10
CA PHE A 328 -22.75 22.74 5.49
C PHE A 328 -23.43 21.77 6.47
N VAL A 329 -23.59 20.54 6.00
CA VAL A 329 -24.13 19.43 6.82
C VAL A 329 -22.96 18.52 7.20
N GLU A 330 -22.86 18.16 8.48
CA GLU A 330 -21.93 17.15 8.99
C GLU A 330 -22.71 15.96 9.50
N ILE A 331 -22.37 14.75 9.05
CA ILE A 331 -22.97 13.48 9.50
C ILE A 331 -21.85 12.58 10.06
N LYS A 332 -22.10 11.99 11.23
CA LYS A 332 -21.15 11.11 11.93
C LYS A 332 -21.90 9.97 12.61
N ASN A 333 -21.46 8.72 12.35
CA ASN A 333 -22.01 7.53 13.02
C ASN A 333 -23.56 7.57 13.09
N ALA A 334 -24.18 7.78 11.93
CA ALA A 334 -25.61 7.95 11.81
C ALA A 334 -26.14 7.29 10.55
N VAL A 335 -27.34 6.73 10.66
CA VAL A 335 -28.07 6.10 9.56
C VAL A 335 -29.17 7.06 9.09
N LEU A 336 -29.22 7.33 7.79
CA LEU A 336 -30.29 8.04 7.13
C LEU A 336 -31.00 7.05 6.21
N ASP A 337 -32.28 6.76 6.51
CA ASP A 337 -33.10 5.84 5.71
C ASP A 337 -33.51 6.45 4.37
N GLU A 338 -34.10 5.63 3.49
CA GLU A 338 -34.47 5.97 2.13
C GLU A 338 -35.21 7.31 2.03
N GLY A 339 -34.76 8.14 1.07
CA GLY A 339 -35.40 9.42 0.79
C GLY A 339 -35.31 10.48 1.88
N ALA A 340 -34.58 10.23 2.98
CA ALA A 340 -34.39 11.22 4.05
C ALA A 340 -33.64 12.46 3.53
N LYS A 341 -33.96 13.63 4.09
CA LYS A 341 -33.40 14.92 3.67
C LYS A 341 -32.84 15.70 4.84
N VAL A 342 -31.57 16.11 4.72
CA VAL A 342 -30.85 16.97 5.67
C VAL A 342 -30.26 18.12 4.86
N GLY A 343 -31.05 19.21 4.70
CA GLY A 343 -30.79 20.19 3.65
C GLY A 343 -29.70 21.22 3.94
N HIS A 344 -29.58 21.73 5.18
CA HIS A 344 -28.76 22.93 5.43
C HIS A 344 -28.26 23.02 6.88
N LEU A 345 -27.00 23.46 7.08
CA LEU A 345 -26.46 23.96 8.36
C LEU A 345 -26.79 23.04 9.55
N THR A 346 -26.55 21.75 9.44
CA THR A 346 -27.06 20.73 10.36
C THR A 346 -25.95 19.78 10.78
N TYR A 347 -25.96 19.36 12.05
CA TYR A 347 -25.13 18.27 12.56
C TYR A 347 -26.00 17.08 12.96
N ILE A 348 -25.74 15.93 12.33
CA ILE A 348 -26.37 14.65 12.68
C ILE A 348 -25.27 13.70 13.18
N GLY A 349 -25.29 13.40 14.47
CA GLY A 349 -24.32 12.51 15.08
C GLY A 349 -24.98 11.48 15.98
N ASP A 350 -24.51 10.23 15.92
CA ASP A 350 -24.98 9.10 16.74
C ASP A 350 -26.52 8.95 16.69
N ALA A 351 -27.11 9.07 15.49
CA ALA A 351 -28.57 9.19 15.30
C ALA A 351 -29.09 8.25 14.20
N HIS A 352 -30.41 8.07 14.19
CA HIS A 352 -31.13 7.39 13.13
C HIS A 352 -32.24 8.29 12.61
N ILE A 353 -32.20 8.64 11.33
CA ILE A 353 -33.18 9.46 10.64
C ILE A 353 -34.03 8.55 9.78
N GLY A 354 -35.33 8.48 10.09
CA GLY A 354 -36.25 7.57 9.43
C GLY A 354 -36.54 7.96 7.98
N GLU A 355 -37.18 7.02 7.27
CA GLU A 355 -37.55 7.08 5.86
C GLU A 355 -38.34 8.37 5.53
N HIS A 356 -37.94 9.04 4.45
CA HIS A 356 -38.53 10.28 3.95
C HIS A 356 -38.60 11.46 4.96
N ALA A 357 -37.94 11.35 6.11
CA ALA A 357 -37.87 12.44 7.09
C ALA A 357 -37.17 13.66 6.47
N ASN A 358 -37.64 14.85 6.84
CA ASN A 358 -37.03 16.11 6.40
C ASN A 358 -36.57 16.91 7.61
N ILE A 359 -35.26 17.01 7.79
CA ILE A 359 -34.62 17.70 8.91
C ILE A 359 -34.50 19.19 8.60
N GLY A 360 -35.04 20.02 9.48
CA GLY A 360 -34.99 21.48 9.36
C GLY A 360 -33.58 22.04 9.51
N ALA A 361 -33.33 23.19 8.88
CA ALA A 361 -32.06 23.88 8.97
C ALA A 361 -31.69 24.27 10.40
N GLY A 362 -30.43 24.18 10.75
CA GLY A 362 -29.91 24.50 12.09
C GLY A 362 -30.15 23.41 13.13
N THR A 363 -30.59 22.22 12.74
CA THR A 363 -30.73 21.08 13.65
C THR A 363 -29.38 20.59 14.12
N VAL A 364 -29.25 20.32 15.42
CA VAL A 364 -28.11 19.67 16.04
C VAL A 364 -28.61 18.53 16.92
N THR A 365 -28.19 17.29 16.59
CA THR A 365 -28.44 16.16 17.50
C THR A 365 -27.53 16.30 18.71
N CYS A 366 -28.14 16.35 19.92
CA CYS A 366 -27.39 16.51 21.16
C CYS A 366 -26.86 15.16 21.67
N ASN A 367 -25.92 14.58 20.89
CA ASN A 367 -25.35 13.26 21.16
C ASN A 367 -24.24 13.22 22.23
N TYR A 368 -23.94 14.35 22.87
CA TYR A 368 -22.92 14.45 23.91
C TYR A 368 -23.36 15.42 25.00
N ASP A 369 -23.38 14.97 26.24
CA ASP A 369 -23.84 15.75 27.41
C ASP A 369 -22.69 16.41 28.20
N GLY A 370 -21.48 16.35 27.67
CA GLY A 370 -20.24 16.81 28.33
C GLY A 370 -19.47 15.69 29.04
N VAL A 371 -20.07 14.50 29.20
CA VAL A 371 -19.45 13.33 29.86
C VAL A 371 -19.63 12.09 29.02
N MET A 372 -20.82 11.78 28.55
CA MET A 372 -21.15 10.56 27.80
C MET A 372 -21.73 10.88 26.43
N LYS A 373 -21.57 9.93 25.50
CA LYS A 373 -22.23 9.97 24.19
C LYS A 373 -23.56 9.20 24.29
N HIS A 374 -24.58 9.76 23.65
CA HIS A 374 -25.91 9.18 23.57
C HIS A 374 -26.31 9.00 22.12
N ARG A 375 -27.13 8.00 21.85
CA ARG A 375 -27.76 7.82 20.53
C ARG A 375 -29.11 8.57 20.55
N THR A 376 -29.36 9.31 19.48
CA THR A 376 -30.60 10.06 19.26
C THR A 376 -31.47 9.36 18.22
#